data_bd048be02aeeb5c505526026ae9deab0
#
_entry.id   bd048be02aeeb5c505526026ae9deab0
#
_cell.length_a   1.000
_cell.length_b   1.000
_cell.length_c   1.000
_cell.angle_alpha   90.00
_cell.angle_beta   90.00
_cell.angle_gamma   90.00
#
_symmetry.space_group_name_H-M   'P 1'
#
loop_
_entity.id
_entity.type
_entity.pdbx_description
1 polymer ?
#
loop_
_entity_poly.entity_id
_entity_poly.type
_entity_poly.pdbx_seq_one_letter_code
_entity_poly.pdbx_strand_id
1 'polypeptide(L)'
;KNFSQKKLLKNDQIKSFAHFLYFWVQRQLQPIIFQIIGNEIKNILEGDDLDYFIKTREQRIGKPLSSLLENRDKSIDQFNKILIPIKKVLEKQSFLTGKTIGLPDFIMFGPFIWLEKCSDYKEFQSDEKLYFWYQSIKKAFGIK
;
A
#
# COMPACT_ATOMS: atom_id res chain seq x y z
N LYS A 1 18.60 12.22 1.33
CA LYS A 1 17.89 13.39 1.91
C LYS A 1 16.93 12.93 2.98
N ASN A 2 17.01 13.56 4.11
CA ASN A 2 16.06 13.32 5.19
C ASN A 2 14.94 14.36 5.13
N PHE A 3 13.70 13.88 5.08
CA PHE A 3 12.54 14.75 5.25
C PHE A 3 12.26 14.89 6.73
N SER A 4 12.27 16.11 7.23
CA SER A 4 11.90 16.36 8.62
C SER A 4 10.39 16.18 8.79
N GLN A 5 9.98 15.79 9.99
CA GLN A 5 8.58 15.67 10.33
C GLN A 5 7.82 16.99 10.09
N LYS A 6 8.49 18.13 10.29
CA LYS A 6 7.91 19.45 10.01
C LYS A 6 7.54 19.65 8.55
N LYS A 7 8.37 19.13 7.61
CA LYS A 7 8.06 19.22 6.18
C LYS A 7 6.85 18.37 5.80
N LEU A 8 6.70 17.20 6.44
CA LEU A 8 5.59 16.28 6.18
C LEU A 8 4.27 16.81 6.73
N LEU A 9 4.30 17.62 7.80
CA LEU A 9 3.13 18.12 8.53
C LEU A 9 3.06 19.65 8.48
N LYS A 10 3.28 20.25 7.32
CA LYS A 10 3.47 21.68 7.22
C LYS A 10 2.21 22.55 7.43
N ASN A 11 1.00 21.99 7.40
CA ASN A 11 -0.23 22.73 7.69
C ASN A 11 -1.39 21.81 8.09
N ASP A 12 -2.47 22.41 8.59
CA ASP A 12 -3.63 21.68 9.11
C ASP A 12 -4.38 20.93 8.02
N GLN A 13 -4.41 21.47 6.79
CA GLN A 13 -5.08 20.82 5.67
C GLN A 13 -4.37 19.52 5.30
N ILE A 14 -3.05 19.53 5.30
CA ILE A 14 -2.25 18.32 5.04
C ILE A 14 -2.43 17.32 6.16
N LYS A 15 -2.48 17.77 7.42
CA LYS A 15 -2.77 16.89 8.56
C LYS A 15 -4.13 16.23 8.43
N SER A 16 -5.15 16.99 8.06
CA SER A 16 -6.51 16.48 7.90
C SER A 16 -6.57 15.47 6.75
N PHE A 17 -5.92 15.76 5.64
CA PHE A 17 -5.83 14.83 4.52
C PHE A 17 -5.10 13.56 4.91
N ALA A 18 -3.98 13.68 5.62
CA ALA A 18 -3.22 12.53 6.12
C ALA A 18 -4.08 11.67 7.05
N HIS A 19 -4.84 12.29 7.94
CA HIS A 19 -5.73 11.59 8.87
C HIS A 19 -6.81 10.81 8.12
N PHE A 20 -7.50 11.46 7.18
CA PHE A 20 -8.48 10.78 6.33
C PHE A 20 -7.84 9.61 5.59
N LEU A 21 -6.70 9.85 4.95
CA LEU A 21 -6.02 8.86 4.13
C LEU A 21 -5.54 7.66 4.95
N TYR A 22 -5.07 7.91 6.17
CA TYR A 22 -4.67 6.84 7.07
C TYR A 22 -5.81 5.84 7.29
N PHE A 23 -7.00 6.33 7.63
CA PHE A 23 -8.15 5.44 7.85
C PHE A 23 -8.65 4.82 6.56
N TRP A 24 -8.61 5.56 5.45
CA TRP A 24 -9.00 5.03 4.15
C TRP A 24 -8.09 3.86 3.75
N VAL A 25 -6.78 4.03 3.91
CA VAL A 25 -5.80 2.98 3.62
C VAL A 25 -6.07 1.75 4.49
N GLN A 26 -6.27 1.95 5.78
CA GLN A 26 -6.50 0.85 6.71
C GLN A 26 -7.81 0.10 6.45
N ARG A 27 -8.85 0.82 6.07
CA ARG A 27 -10.19 0.26 5.94
C ARG A 27 -10.52 -0.21 4.53
N GLN A 28 -9.92 0.40 3.51
CA GLN A 28 -10.27 0.13 2.12
C GLN A 28 -9.13 -0.53 1.35
N LEU A 29 -7.92 0.01 1.44
CA LEU A 29 -6.81 -0.44 0.62
C LEU A 29 -6.11 -1.68 1.18
N GLN A 30 -5.75 -1.66 2.45
CA GLN A 30 -5.03 -2.78 3.07
C GLN A 30 -5.81 -4.10 3.03
N PRO A 31 -7.12 -4.14 3.30
CA PRO A 31 -7.86 -5.39 3.19
C PRO A 31 -7.84 -5.98 1.78
N ILE A 32 -7.92 -5.14 0.75
CA ILE A 32 -7.86 -5.61 -0.65
C ILE A 32 -6.47 -6.15 -0.95
N ILE A 33 -5.43 -5.43 -0.53
CA ILE A 33 -4.05 -5.89 -0.70
C ILE A 33 -3.84 -7.22 0.01
N PHE A 34 -4.35 -7.39 1.23
CA PHE A 34 -4.25 -8.65 1.94
C PHE A 34 -4.92 -9.80 1.17
N GLN A 35 -6.04 -9.54 0.50
CA GLN A 35 -6.69 -10.55 -0.34
C GLN A 35 -5.79 -11.00 -1.50
N ILE A 36 -4.93 -10.12 -1.99
CA ILE A 36 -4.02 -10.41 -3.10
C ILE A 36 -2.78 -11.18 -2.62
N ILE A 37 -2.18 -10.75 -1.51
CA ILE A 37 -0.86 -11.23 -1.08
C ILE A 37 -0.88 -12.16 0.13
N GLY A 38 -2.01 -12.28 0.83
CA GLY A 38 -2.06 -12.96 2.13
C GLY A 38 -1.52 -14.39 2.10
N ASN A 39 -1.82 -15.13 1.05
CA ASN A 39 -1.30 -16.49 0.92
C ASN A 39 0.22 -16.51 0.64
N GLU A 40 0.74 -15.50 -0.04
CA GLU A 40 2.16 -15.43 -0.40
C GLU A 40 3.06 -15.06 0.79
N ILE A 41 2.52 -14.36 1.78
CA ILE A 41 3.27 -13.98 2.97
C ILE A 41 3.80 -15.20 3.70
N LYS A 42 3.11 -16.34 3.60
CA LYS A 42 3.56 -17.60 4.19
C LYS A 42 4.95 -18.01 3.72
N ASN A 43 5.33 -17.62 2.52
CA ASN A 43 6.61 -18.00 1.92
C ASN A 43 7.79 -17.20 2.48
N ILE A 44 7.52 -16.14 3.24
CA ILE A 44 8.54 -15.24 3.78
C ILE A 44 8.80 -15.52 5.26
N LEU A 45 7.80 -16.01 5.96
CA LEU A 45 7.86 -16.27 7.40
C LEU A 45 8.30 -17.70 7.69
N GLU A 46 8.91 -17.90 8.85
CA GLU A 46 9.40 -19.21 9.30
C GLU A 46 9.06 -19.44 10.77
N GLY A 47 9.02 -20.73 11.17
CA GLY A 47 8.89 -21.15 12.56
C GLY A 47 7.65 -20.61 13.24
N ASP A 48 7.83 -20.13 14.46
CA ASP A 48 6.73 -19.63 15.30
C ASP A 48 6.02 -18.42 14.68
N ASP A 49 6.77 -17.56 13.97
CA ASP A 49 6.18 -16.40 13.29
C ASP A 49 5.22 -16.84 12.20
N LEU A 50 5.57 -17.88 11.44
CA LEU A 50 4.69 -18.44 10.42
C LEU A 50 3.42 -19.04 11.05
N ASP A 51 3.57 -19.84 12.09
CA ASP A 51 2.45 -20.48 12.78
C ASP A 51 1.50 -19.43 13.36
N TYR A 52 2.04 -18.42 14.00
CA TYR A 52 1.26 -17.31 14.55
C TYR A 52 0.51 -16.54 13.46
N PHE A 53 1.19 -16.25 12.36
CA PHE A 53 0.59 -15.56 11.23
C PHE A 53 -0.59 -16.34 10.66
N ILE A 54 -0.40 -17.61 10.35
CA ILE A 54 -1.45 -18.46 9.77
C ILE A 54 -2.64 -18.50 10.72
N LYS A 55 -2.40 -18.83 11.99
CA LYS A 55 -3.45 -18.97 12.98
C LYS A 55 -4.28 -17.67 13.12
N THR A 56 -3.62 -16.55 13.32
CA THR A 56 -4.31 -15.28 13.57
C THR A 56 -5.05 -14.76 12.34
N ARG A 57 -4.47 -14.93 11.15
CA ARG A 57 -5.10 -14.45 9.90
C ARG A 57 -6.24 -15.35 9.46
N GLU A 58 -6.07 -16.66 9.54
CA GLU A 58 -7.16 -17.59 9.23
C GLU A 58 -8.33 -17.43 10.19
N GLN A 59 -8.05 -17.20 11.46
CA GLN A 59 -9.10 -16.89 12.44
C GLN A 59 -9.87 -15.62 12.09
N ARG A 60 -9.15 -14.59 11.64
CA ARG A 60 -9.75 -13.30 11.26
C ARG A 60 -10.63 -13.40 10.03
N ILE A 61 -10.18 -14.11 9.00
CA ILE A 61 -10.95 -14.25 7.76
C ILE A 61 -11.93 -15.41 7.77
N GLY A 62 -11.84 -16.29 8.75
CA GLY A 62 -12.76 -17.42 8.90
C GLY A 62 -12.57 -18.57 7.90
N LYS A 63 -11.39 -18.63 7.26
CA LYS A 63 -11.09 -19.64 6.23
C LYS A 63 -9.58 -19.80 6.04
N PRO A 64 -9.10 -20.88 5.38
CA PRO A 64 -7.68 -21.05 5.10
C PRO A 64 -7.13 -19.94 4.21
N LEU A 65 -5.88 -19.54 4.42
CA LEU A 65 -5.22 -18.52 3.59
C LEU A 65 -5.16 -18.92 2.12
N SER A 66 -5.02 -20.22 1.83
CA SER A 66 -5.02 -20.71 0.45
C SER A 66 -6.32 -20.39 -0.30
N SER A 67 -7.44 -20.22 0.43
CA SER A 67 -8.71 -19.85 -0.21
C SER A 67 -8.70 -18.47 -0.85
N LEU A 68 -7.74 -17.61 -0.47
CA LEU A 68 -7.60 -16.28 -1.07
C LEU A 68 -7.25 -16.37 -2.56
N LEU A 69 -6.62 -17.47 -2.98
CA LEU A 69 -6.24 -17.67 -4.38
C LEU A 69 -7.46 -17.76 -5.31
N GLU A 70 -8.58 -18.28 -4.82
CA GLU A 70 -9.79 -18.46 -5.62
C GLU A 70 -10.37 -17.15 -6.12
N ASN A 71 -10.23 -16.07 -5.35
CA ASN A 71 -10.78 -14.76 -5.68
C ASN A 71 -9.70 -13.71 -5.95
N ARG A 72 -8.47 -14.14 -6.17
CA ARG A 72 -7.33 -13.23 -6.33
C ARG A 72 -7.53 -12.26 -7.50
N ASP A 73 -7.97 -12.75 -8.65
CA ASP A 73 -8.21 -11.90 -9.82
C ASP A 73 -9.29 -10.86 -9.57
N LYS A 74 -10.35 -11.23 -8.87
CA LYS A 74 -11.40 -10.30 -8.47
C LYS A 74 -10.86 -9.22 -7.51
N SER A 75 -9.99 -9.61 -6.60
CA SER A 75 -9.35 -8.67 -5.67
C SER A 75 -8.41 -7.72 -6.40
N ILE A 76 -7.70 -8.20 -7.42
CA ILE A 76 -6.86 -7.36 -8.28
C ILE A 76 -7.71 -6.35 -9.04
N ASP A 77 -8.86 -6.75 -9.56
CA ASP A 77 -9.80 -5.82 -10.22
C ASP A 77 -10.28 -4.75 -9.25
N GLN A 78 -10.63 -5.13 -8.03
CA GLN A 78 -11.03 -4.18 -7.00
C GLN A 78 -9.89 -3.21 -6.64
N PHE A 79 -8.68 -3.72 -6.53
CA PHE A 79 -7.49 -2.91 -6.27
C PHE A 79 -7.30 -1.86 -7.36
N ASN A 80 -7.36 -2.26 -8.61
CA ASN A 80 -7.23 -1.34 -9.74
C ASN A 80 -8.32 -0.26 -9.74
N LYS A 81 -9.55 -0.62 -9.40
CA LYS A 81 -10.66 0.33 -9.33
C LYS A 81 -10.51 1.32 -8.18
N ILE A 82 -10.10 0.85 -7.02
CA ILE A 82 -9.97 1.72 -5.84
C ILE A 82 -8.83 2.72 -6.00
N LEU A 83 -7.85 2.43 -6.85
CA LEU A 83 -6.73 3.31 -7.12
C LEU A 83 -7.04 4.42 -8.13
N ILE A 84 -8.18 4.38 -8.80
CA ILE A 84 -8.53 5.37 -9.84
C ILE A 84 -8.41 6.81 -9.32
N PRO A 85 -8.96 7.19 -8.16
CA PRO A 85 -8.81 8.56 -7.66
C PRO A 85 -7.35 8.97 -7.44
N ILE A 86 -6.54 8.06 -6.93
CA ILE A 86 -5.12 8.32 -6.69
C ILE A 86 -4.40 8.56 -8.01
N LYS A 87 -4.65 7.70 -8.99
CA LYS A 87 -4.08 7.85 -10.33
C LYS A 87 -4.48 9.17 -10.97
N LYS A 88 -5.73 9.60 -10.79
CA LYS A 88 -6.22 10.88 -11.32
C LYS A 88 -5.48 12.07 -10.70
N VAL A 89 -5.20 12.03 -9.41
CA VAL A 89 -4.42 13.07 -8.75
C VAL A 89 -3.00 13.09 -9.32
N LEU A 90 -2.37 11.92 -9.47
CA LEU A 90 -0.99 11.81 -9.95
C LEU A 90 -0.83 12.13 -11.45
N GLU A 91 -1.91 12.17 -12.22
CA GLU A 91 -1.89 12.69 -13.59
C GLU A 91 -1.61 14.18 -13.63
N LYS A 92 -1.99 14.92 -12.58
CA LYS A 92 -1.92 16.38 -12.53
C LYS A 92 -0.77 16.92 -11.69
N GLN A 93 -0.21 16.11 -10.81
CA GLN A 93 0.82 16.54 -9.89
C GLN A 93 1.71 15.37 -9.49
N SER A 94 2.93 15.67 -9.04
CA SER A 94 3.93 14.64 -8.74
C SER A 94 3.61 13.84 -7.49
N PHE A 95 2.98 14.47 -6.50
CA PHE A 95 2.68 13.85 -5.20
C PHE A 95 1.24 14.16 -4.78
N LEU A 96 0.74 13.41 -3.81
CA LEU A 96 -0.64 13.62 -3.33
C LEU A 96 -0.84 15.00 -2.70
N THR A 97 0.23 15.59 -2.18
CA THR A 97 0.22 16.92 -1.58
C THR A 97 0.67 18.03 -2.52
N GLY A 98 0.92 17.72 -3.80
CA GLY A 98 1.30 18.72 -4.81
C GLY A 98 2.67 18.46 -5.40
N LYS A 99 3.57 19.46 -5.32
CA LYS A 99 4.90 19.37 -5.93
C LYS A 99 5.94 18.68 -5.07
N THR A 100 5.69 18.57 -3.77
CA THR A 100 6.63 17.98 -2.83
C THR A 100 5.96 16.84 -2.04
N ILE A 101 6.79 15.92 -1.54
CA ILE A 101 6.31 14.80 -0.73
C ILE A 101 5.77 15.31 0.61
N GLY A 102 4.60 14.82 0.99
CA GLY A 102 4.00 15.08 2.29
C GLY A 102 3.66 13.78 3.02
N LEU A 103 3.15 13.89 4.24
CA LEU A 103 2.74 12.72 5.03
C LEU A 103 1.69 11.86 4.32
N PRO A 104 0.70 12.42 3.61
CA PRO A 104 -0.23 11.59 2.84
C PRO A 104 0.45 10.66 1.84
N ASP A 105 1.50 11.11 1.18
CA ASP A 105 2.26 10.28 0.25
C ASP A 105 2.90 9.10 0.98
N PHE A 106 3.47 9.35 2.13
CA PHE A 106 4.12 8.31 2.93
C PHE A 106 3.11 7.27 3.42
N ILE A 107 1.94 7.71 3.85
CA ILE A 107 0.86 6.82 4.29
C ILE A 107 0.39 5.91 3.15
N MET A 108 0.17 6.49 1.99
CA MET A 108 -0.25 5.72 0.81
C MET A 108 0.85 4.77 0.31
N PHE A 109 2.10 5.17 0.46
CA PHE A 109 3.26 4.41 0.00
C PHE A 109 3.42 3.07 0.73
N GLY A 110 3.13 3.01 2.04
CA GLY A 110 3.33 1.81 2.86
C GLY A 110 2.72 0.54 2.28
N PRO A 111 1.45 0.53 1.88
CA PRO A 111 0.83 -0.64 1.26
C PRO A 111 1.53 -1.12 -0.02
N PHE A 112 2.09 -0.21 -0.82
CA PHE A 112 2.80 -0.58 -2.04
C PHE A 112 4.14 -1.26 -1.76
N ILE A 113 4.84 -0.85 -0.71
CA ILE A 113 6.05 -1.55 -0.24
C ILE A 113 5.67 -2.99 0.11
N TRP A 114 4.54 -3.17 0.77
CA TRP A 114 4.07 -4.49 1.15
C TRP A 114 3.83 -5.37 -0.09
N LEU A 115 3.16 -4.83 -1.11
CA LEU A 115 3.00 -5.53 -2.39
C LEU A 115 4.34 -5.91 -3.01
N GLU A 116 5.27 -4.97 -3.05
CA GLU A 116 6.57 -5.22 -3.68
C GLU A 116 7.38 -6.28 -2.95
N LYS A 117 7.41 -6.23 -1.61
CA LYS A 117 8.28 -7.09 -0.80
C LYS A 117 7.67 -8.46 -0.49
N CYS A 118 6.35 -8.55 -0.45
CA CYS A 118 5.67 -9.76 0.02
C CYS A 118 4.96 -10.54 -1.08
N SER A 119 5.04 -10.10 -2.33
CA SER A 119 4.27 -10.68 -3.43
C SER A 119 5.02 -10.64 -4.74
N ASP A 120 4.64 -11.52 -5.66
CA ASP A 120 5.05 -11.47 -7.06
C ASP A 120 4.19 -10.53 -7.90
N TYR A 121 3.14 -9.93 -7.31
CA TYR A 121 2.26 -9.01 -8.01
C TYR A 121 2.96 -7.69 -8.29
N LYS A 122 3.21 -7.41 -9.57
CA LYS A 122 3.99 -6.25 -10.02
C LYS A 122 3.21 -5.35 -11.00
N GLU A 123 1.94 -5.64 -11.23
CA GLU A 123 1.16 -4.93 -12.26
C GLU A 123 0.99 -3.43 -11.98
N PHE A 124 1.04 -3.01 -10.70
CA PHE A 124 0.99 -1.57 -10.40
C PHE A 124 2.18 -0.81 -10.99
N GLN A 125 3.27 -1.51 -11.30
CA GLN A 125 4.46 -0.92 -11.92
C GLN A 125 4.24 -0.56 -13.38
N SER A 126 3.20 -1.09 -14.01
CA SER A 126 2.87 -0.79 -15.41
C SER A 126 2.19 0.57 -15.58
N ASP A 127 1.64 1.16 -14.50
CA ASP A 127 1.13 2.52 -14.54
C ASP A 127 2.29 3.49 -14.34
N GLU A 128 2.66 4.18 -15.40
CA GLU A 128 3.87 5.00 -15.43
C GLU A 128 3.89 6.07 -14.33
N LYS A 129 2.79 6.78 -14.14
CA LYS A 129 2.74 7.87 -13.15
C LYS A 129 2.70 7.37 -11.72
N LEU A 130 1.96 6.32 -11.48
CA LEU A 130 1.89 5.68 -10.16
C LEU A 130 3.26 5.11 -9.80
N TYR A 131 3.91 4.43 -10.73
CA TYR A 131 5.22 3.85 -10.47
C TYR A 131 6.30 4.91 -10.28
N PHE A 132 6.24 6.01 -11.05
CA PHE A 132 7.15 7.15 -10.84
C PHE A 132 6.99 7.75 -9.44
N TRP A 133 5.75 7.95 -8.99
CA TRP A 133 5.45 8.41 -7.64
C TRP A 133 6.06 7.45 -6.60
N TYR A 134 5.81 6.17 -6.77
CA TYR A 134 6.31 5.13 -5.87
C TYR A 134 7.84 5.14 -5.78
N GLN A 135 8.51 5.15 -6.91
CA GLN A 135 9.98 5.18 -6.97
C GLN A 135 10.56 6.47 -6.39
N SER A 136 9.89 7.59 -6.60
CA SER A 136 10.31 8.88 -6.06
C SER A 136 10.34 8.87 -4.54
N ILE A 137 9.34 8.24 -3.92
CA ILE A 137 9.28 8.13 -2.45
C ILE A 137 10.34 7.17 -1.96
N LYS A 138 10.53 6.03 -2.61
CA LYS A 138 11.60 5.08 -2.26
C LYS A 138 12.96 5.80 -2.25
N LYS A 139 13.24 6.56 -3.29
CA LYS A 139 14.50 7.31 -3.41
C LYS A 139 14.64 8.35 -2.32
N ALA A 140 13.57 9.11 -2.03
CA ALA A 140 13.60 10.17 -1.04
C ALA A 140 13.90 9.64 0.37
N PHE A 141 13.43 8.45 0.70
CA PHE A 141 13.63 7.83 2.03
C PHE A 141 14.75 6.78 2.05
N GLY A 142 15.50 6.62 0.95
CA GLY A 142 16.60 5.66 0.88
C GLY A 142 16.17 4.20 0.97
N ILE A 143 14.96 3.88 0.55
CA ILE A 143 14.43 2.52 0.57
C ILE A 143 14.82 1.81 -0.73
N LYS A 144 15.35 0.58 -0.61
CA LYS A 144 15.76 -0.24 -1.76
C LYS A 144 14.66 -1.16 -2.26
#